data_e144bbd6bb4361cd5d5c8259736d6571
#
_entry.id   e144bbd6bb4361cd5d5c8259736d6571
#
_cell.length_a   1.000
_cell.length_b   1.000
_cell.length_c   1.000
_cell.angle_alpha   90.00
_cell.angle_beta   90.00
_cell.angle_gamma   90.00
#
_symmetry.space_group_name_H-M   'P 1'
#
loop_
_entity.id
_entity.type
_entity.pdbx_description
1 polymer ?
#
loop_
_entity_poly.entity_id
_entity_poly.type
_entity_poly.pdbx_seq_one_letter_code
_entity_poly.pdbx_strand_id
1 'polypeptide(L)'
;MDAFDEILSKLPSDIGGSTADNGFTFQKNWALKKLLELEDSGESYTIIFDYHDDIEVLDSDENATNIDFYQIKTSVNNWTASTLCKKETNAEGKPKKSFLGKLINHYLEFENTRNVYFVTNNCISSSLFDSQVNSHDEVLAFSRLSFKKQEEIKNKIEKELDTNIDNEWYSRLYLVQNQLHLKDSTDYLVGKITTFLANHLGTSEINPKSFYDAISAEITKRNDYKEFCQNKETLFFHKAISKKQFIGYVNSLRKFTSFESKCQTVVSMLMNGASFQQQRKIKKELNTNVKNAFFQYDNLEFRKLSNCIEVINDNIQDDDCNTYWDFGNKVLDEVKSKYPNPLGYDDTFILALIFYLMA
;
A
#
# COMPACT_ATOMS: atom_id res chain seq x y z
N MET A 1 -0.75 -17.17 -20.69
CA MET A 1 -1.57 -15.98 -20.37
C MET A 1 -0.83 -15.23 -19.29
N ASP A 2 -0.73 -13.90 -19.38
CA ASP A 2 -0.19 -13.09 -18.28
C ASP A 2 -1.11 -13.24 -17.06
N ALA A 3 -0.54 -13.28 -15.85
CA ALA A 3 -1.31 -13.39 -14.62
C ALA A 3 -2.28 -12.22 -14.41
N PHE A 4 -1.97 -11.03 -14.91
CA PHE A 4 -2.90 -9.90 -14.91
C PHE A 4 -4.11 -10.16 -15.82
N ASP A 5 -3.89 -10.70 -17.03
CA ASP A 5 -4.97 -11.04 -17.94
C ASP A 5 -5.87 -12.11 -17.33
N GLU A 6 -5.29 -13.07 -16.63
CA GLU A 6 -6.02 -14.13 -15.95
C GLU A 6 -6.91 -13.59 -14.84
N ILE A 7 -6.37 -12.72 -13.97
CA ILE A 7 -7.14 -12.04 -12.91
C ILE A 7 -8.27 -11.21 -13.50
N LEU A 8 -8.02 -10.43 -14.55
CA LEU A 8 -9.00 -9.55 -15.18
C LEU A 8 -10.08 -10.31 -15.98
N SER A 9 -9.80 -11.54 -16.42
CA SER A 9 -10.75 -12.36 -17.18
C SER A 9 -11.90 -12.91 -16.33
N LYS A 10 -11.79 -12.88 -15.02
CA LYS A 10 -12.74 -13.47 -14.08
C LYS A 10 -13.39 -12.41 -13.21
N LEU A 11 -14.69 -12.57 -12.97
CA LEU A 11 -15.41 -11.71 -12.05
C LEU A 11 -15.00 -12.03 -10.60
N PRO A 12 -14.81 -11.02 -9.75
CA PRO A 12 -14.59 -11.22 -8.33
C PRO A 12 -15.69 -12.08 -7.69
N SER A 13 -15.30 -13.08 -6.92
CA SER A 13 -16.24 -14.07 -6.39
C SER A 13 -17.10 -13.56 -5.23
N ASP A 14 -16.70 -12.46 -4.58
CA ASP A 14 -17.38 -11.93 -3.38
C ASP A 14 -17.27 -10.40 -3.33
N ILE A 15 -18.37 -9.70 -3.65
CA ILE A 15 -18.49 -8.24 -3.54
C ILE A 15 -18.92 -7.81 -2.12
N GLY A 16 -18.94 -8.74 -1.16
CA GLY A 16 -19.38 -8.52 0.21
C GLY A 16 -18.28 -7.93 1.09
N GLY A 17 -18.44 -6.67 1.49
CA GLY A 17 -17.54 -6.00 2.42
C GLY A 17 -17.47 -6.71 3.80
N SER A 18 -16.27 -6.80 4.36
CA SER A 18 -16.04 -7.22 5.74
C SER A 18 -16.74 -6.25 6.71
N THR A 19 -17.73 -6.74 7.44
CA THR A 19 -18.53 -5.93 8.36
C THR A 19 -17.98 -5.86 9.79
N ALA A 20 -16.82 -6.46 10.06
CA ALA A 20 -16.21 -6.45 11.40
C ALA A 20 -14.95 -5.57 11.41
N ASP A 21 -15.03 -4.43 12.06
CA ASP A 21 -13.99 -3.38 12.13
C ASP A 21 -12.58 -3.91 12.48
N ASN A 22 -12.51 -4.85 13.43
CA ASN A 22 -11.24 -5.47 13.85
C ASN A 22 -10.64 -6.40 12.78
N GLY A 23 -11.46 -7.12 12.04
CA GLY A 23 -11.01 -8.00 10.95
C GLY A 23 -10.43 -7.20 9.79
N PHE A 24 -11.08 -6.12 9.42
CA PHE A 24 -10.64 -5.22 8.35
C PHE A 24 -9.34 -4.49 8.72
N THR A 25 -9.23 -4.02 9.96
CA THR A 25 -7.99 -3.41 10.47
C THR A 25 -6.82 -4.39 10.43
N PHE A 26 -7.04 -5.66 10.82
CA PHE A 26 -6.02 -6.69 10.76
C PHE A 26 -5.57 -6.98 9.31
N GLN A 27 -6.51 -7.09 8.37
CA GLN A 27 -6.20 -7.30 6.95
C GLN A 27 -5.34 -6.17 6.38
N LYS A 28 -5.70 -4.89 6.66
CA LYS A 28 -4.91 -3.72 6.24
C LYS A 28 -3.50 -3.72 6.83
N ASN A 29 -3.39 -3.99 8.12
CA ASN A 29 -2.11 -4.01 8.80
C ASN A 29 -1.23 -5.15 8.31
N TRP A 30 -1.81 -6.31 8.04
CA TRP A 30 -1.09 -7.42 7.42
C TRP A 30 -0.62 -7.07 6.00
N ALA A 31 -1.48 -6.45 5.22
CA ALA A 31 -1.15 -5.98 3.87
C ALA A 31 0.02 -4.99 3.87
N LEU A 32 0.01 -4.04 4.81
CA LEU A 32 1.13 -3.11 4.98
C LEU A 32 2.42 -3.84 5.38
N LYS A 33 2.35 -4.78 6.35
CA LYS A 33 3.49 -5.65 6.70
C LYS A 33 4.04 -6.35 5.46
N LYS A 34 3.14 -6.92 4.65
CA LYS A 34 3.51 -7.65 3.43
C LYS A 34 4.17 -6.74 2.39
N LEU A 35 3.70 -5.50 2.21
CA LEU A 35 4.34 -4.51 1.34
C LEU A 35 5.79 -4.22 1.77
N LEU A 36 6.04 -4.05 3.07
CA LEU A 36 7.39 -3.83 3.58
C LEU A 36 8.29 -5.04 3.32
N GLU A 37 7.78 -6.27 3.53
CA GLU A 37 8.52 -7.52 3.28
C GLU A 37 8.85 -7.70 1.79
N LEU A 38 7.91 -7.39 0.91
CA LEU A 38 8.11 -7.45 -0.54
C LEU A 38 9.16 -6.43 -1.01
N GLU A 39 9.16 -5.24 -0.44
CA GLU A 39 10.18 -4.24 -0.75
C GLU A 39 11.56 -4.65 -0.22
N ASP A 40 11.64 -5.20 1.01
CA ASP A 40 12.87 -5.71 1.60
C ASP A 40 13.47 -6.88 0.78
N SER A 41 12.64 -7.67 0.08
CA SER A 41 13.13 -8.76 -0.79
C SER A 41 13.88 -8.24 -2.02
N GLY A 42 13.62 -7.00 -2.44
CA GLY A 42 14.21 -6.39 -3.63
C GLY A 42 13.59 -6.86 -4.96
N GLU A 43 12.73 -7.88 -4.94
CA GLU A 43 12.07 -8.42 -6.14
C GLU A 43 11.00 -7.48 -6.67
N SER A 44 10.58 -7.66 -7.92
CA SER A 44 9.41 -6.97 -8.48
C SER A 44 8.14 -7.58 -7.93
N TYR A 45 7.11 -6.78 -7.73
CA TYR A 45 5.82 -7.25 -7.24
C TYR A 45 4.68 -6.30 -7.61
N THR A 46 3.46 -6.86 -7.57
CA THR A 46 2.20 -6.11 -7.50
C THR A 46 1.30 -6.77 -6.47
N ILE A 47 0.82 -6.01 -5.50
CA ILE A 47 -0.17 -6.46 -4.54
C ILE A 47 -1.54 -5.92 -4.95
N ILE A 48 -2.54 -6.81 -4.99
CA ILE A 48 -3.94 -6.48 -5.32
C ILE A 48 -4.78 -6.71 -4.06
N PHE A 49 -5.78 -5.87 -3.84
CA PHE A 49 -6.56 -5.84 -2.59
C PHE A 49 -8.02 -6.17 -2.86
N ASP A 50 -8.55 -7.16 -2.14
CA ASP A 50 -9.97 -7.52 -2.11
C ASP A 50 -10.58 -7.63 -3.52
N TYR A 51 -9.99 -8.49 -4.35
CA TYR A 51 -10.44 -8.73 -5.72
C TYR A 51 -10.96 -10.16 -5.90
N HIS A 52 -10.13 -11.19 -5.90
CA HIS A 52 -10.55 -12.62 -5.88
C HIS A 52 -10.41 -13.24 -4.48
N ASP A 53 -9.46 -12.73 -3.69
CA ASP A 53 -9.31 -13.06 -2.28
C ASP A 53 -9.03 -11.77 -1.47
N ASP A 54 -8.72 -11.90 -0.18
CA ASP A 54 -8.43 -10.75 0.66
C ASP A 54 -7.18 -9.99 0.11
N ILE A 55 -6.17 -10.71 -0.40
CA ILE A 55 -4.99 -10.17 -1.09
C ILE A 55 -4.47 -11.16 -2.14
N GLU A 56 -4.04 -10.63 -3.29
CA GLU A 56 -3.24 -11.33 -4.28
C GLU A 56 -1.88 -10.65 -4.42
N VAL A 57 -0.81 -11.44 -4.58
CA VAL A 57 0.54 -10.94 -4.87
C VAL A 57 1.03 -11.55 -6.17
N LEU A 58 1.32 -10.69 -7.13
CA LEU A 58 1.92 -11.04 -8.39
C LEU A 58 3.43 -10.80 -8.34
N ASP A 59 4.20 -11.58 -9.06
CA ASP A 59 5.67 -11.54 -9.09
C ASP A 59 6.27 -10.45 -9.99
N SER A 60 5.43 -9.60 -10.58
CA SER A 60 5.87 -8.48 -11.42
C SER A 60 4.84 -7.36 -11.45
N ASP A 61 5.25 -6.16 -11.90
CA ASP A 61 4.39 -5.03 -12.22
C ASP A 61 4.14 -4.88 -13.74
N GLU A 62 4.85 -5.65 -14.56
CA GLU A 62 4.70 -5.61 -16.03
C GLU A 62 4.22 -6.92 -16.62
N ASN A 63 4.95 -8.01 -16.44
CA ASN A 63 4.69 -9.33 -17.04
C ASN A 63 4.69 -10.39 -15.93
N ALA A 64 3.63 -10.43 -15.15
CA ALA A 64 3.51 -11.37 -14.06
C ALA A 64 3.22 -12.78 -14.57
N THR A 65 3.91 -13.75 -14.01
CA THR A 65 3.77 -15.17 -14.35
C THR A 65 3.24 -16.01 -13.20
N ASN A 66 3.28 -15.48 -11.97
CA ASN A 66 2.85 -16.17 -10.78
C ASN A 66 1.92 -15.31 -9.93
N ILE A 67 0.96 -15.97 -9.30
CA ILE A 67 0.00 -15.38 -8.36
C ILE A 67 0.07 -16.15 -7.04
N ASP A 68 0.28 -15.44 -5.94
CA ASP A 68 0.08 -15.94 -4.58
C ASP A 68 -1.23 -15.38 -4.02
N PHE A 69 -2.13 -16.23 -3.52
CA PHE A 69 -3.40 -15.83 -2.92
C PHE A 69 -3.35 -15.91 -1.40
N TYR A 70 -3.90 -14.90 -0.74
CA TYR A 70 -3.91 -14.78 0.72
C TYR A 70 -5.33 -14.58 1.24
N GLN A 71 -5.84 -15.56 1.99
CA GLN A 71 -7.09 -15.43 2.74
C GLN A 71 -6.76 -15.08 4.19
N ILE A 72 -7.20 -13.91 4.65
CA ILE A 72 -6.83 -13.36 5.95
C ILE A 72 -8.04 -13.39 6.89
N LYS A 73 -7.94 -14.11 8.00
CA LYS A 73 -9.04 -14.25 8.97
C LYS A 73 -8.57 -14.06 10.40
N THR A 74 -9.40 -13.42 11.18
CA THR A 74 -9.18 -13.26 12.62
C THR A 74 -10.05 -14.25 13.40
N SER A 75 -9.52 -14.72 14.52
CA SER A 75 -10.25 -15.58 15.47
C SER A 75 -9.80 -15.27 16.89
N VAL A 76 -10.70 -15.48 17.83
CA VAL A 76 -10.39 -15.47 19.28
C VAL A 76 -9.89 -16.85 19.77
N ASN A 77 -10.14 -17.90 18.98
CA ASN A 77 -9.76 -19.26 19.28
C ASN A 77 -8.71 -19.78 18.30
N ASN A 78 -7.97 -20.81 18.70
CA ASN A 78 -7.03 -21.49 17.83
C ASN A 78 -7.75 -22.17 16.65
N TRP A 79 -7.10 -22.16 15.51
CA TRP A 79 -7.62 -22.78 14.29
C TRP A 79 -7.44 -24.30 14.29
N THR A 80 -8.51 -25.01 14.01
CA THR A 80 -8.58 -26.47 13.93
C THR A 80 -8.95 -26.91 12.52
N ALA A 81 -8.79 -28.20 12.19
CA ALA A 81 -9.25 -28.74 10.90
C ALA A 81 -10.76 -28.46 10.66
N SER A 82 -11.57 -28.47 11.72
CA SER A 82 -12.99 -28.19 11.63
C SER A 82 -13.27 -26.73 11.27
N THR A 83 -12.56 -25.77 11.90
CA THR A 83 -12.75 -24.35 11.64
C THR A 83 -12.19 -23.91 10.30
N LEU A 84 -11.05 -24.48 9.89
CA LEU A 84 -10.42 -24.21 8.58
C LEU A 84 -11.29 -24.71 7.40
N CYS A 85 -11.99 -25.83 7.58
CA CYS A 85 -12.89 -26.40 6.59
C CYS A 85 -14.38 -26.10 6.88
N LYS A 86 -14.69 -25.12 7.73
CA LYS A 86 -16.07 -24.73 8.02
C LYS A 86 -16.67 -23.97 6.86
N LYS A 87 -17.82 -24.44 6.38
CA LYS A 87 -18.62 -23.72 5.40
C LYS A 87 -19.48 -22.68 6.10
N GLU A 88 -19.47 -21.48 5.58
CA GLU A 88 -20.38 -20.41 6.00
C GLU A 88 -21.55 -20.32 5.01
N THR A 89 -22.58 -19.62 5.36
CA THR A 89 -23.71 -19.30 4.45
C THR A 89 -23.67 -17.82 4.10
N ASN A 90 -23.98 -17.51 2.84
CA ASN A 90 -24.17 -16.11 2.45
C ASN A 90 -25.51 -15.57 2.96
N ALA A 91 -25.79 -14.28 2.71
CA ALA A 91 -27.05 -13.62 3.12
C ALA A 91 -28.31 -14.29 2.52
N GLU A 92 -28.17 -15.03 1.42
CA GLU A 92 -29.26 -15.77 0.76
C GLU A 92 -29.42 -17.21 1.29
N GLY A 93 -28.63 -17.61 2.30
CA GLY A 93 -28.65 -18.95 2.87
C GLY A 93 -27.90 -20.01 2.05
N LYS A 94 -27.21 -19.64 0.97
CA LYS A 94 -26.41 -20.56 0.17
C LYS A 94 -25.07 -20.85 0.85
N PRO A 95 -24.59 -22.10 0.84
CA PRO A 95 -23.29 -22.42 1.43
C PRO A 95 -22.16 -21.77 0.62
N LYS A 96 -21.27 -21.05 1.32
CA LYS A 96 -19.99 -20.58 0.78
C LYS A 96 -18.96 -21.71 0.85
N LYS A 97 -17.91 -21.60 0.05
CA LYS A 97 -16.72 -22.47 0.20
C LYS A 97 -16.08 -22.20 1.57
N SER A 98 -15.51 -23.26 2.15
CA SER A 98 -14.68 -23.12 3.35
C SER A 98 -13.41 -22.32 3.04
N PHE A 99 -12.72 -21.81 4.06
CA PHE A 99 -11.50 -21.01 3.84
C PHE A 99 -10.44 -21.78 3.05
N LEU A 100 -10.15 -23.02 3.42
CA LEU A 100 -9.19 -23.83 2.67
C LEU A 100 -9.76 -24.32 1.34
N GLY A 101 -11.05 -24.59 1.26
CA GLY A 101 -11.72 -24.93 0.01
C GLY A 101 -11.65 -23.79 -1.01
N LYS A 102 -11.83 -22.53 -0.57
CA LYS A 102 -11.66 -21.34 -1.43
C LYS A 102 -10.22 -21.22 -1.94
N LEU A 103 -9.23 -21.36 -1.04
CA LEU A 103 -7.82 -21.26 -1.39
C LEU A 103 -7.38 -22.36 -2.39
N ILE A 104 -7.74 -23.59 -2.17
CA ILE A 104 -7.42 -24.69 -3.10
C ILE A 104 -8.16 -24.52 -4.44
N ASN A 105 -9.37 -23.96 -4.42
CA ASN A 105 -10.12 -23.71 -5.64
C ASN A 105 -9.41 -22.70 -6.57
N HIS A 106 -8.52 -21.85 -6.07
CA HIS A 106 -7.71 -20.97 -6.93
C HIS A 106 -6.84 -21.74 -7.91
N TYR A 107 -6.34 -22.93 -7.55
CA TYR A 107 -5.60 -23.81 -8.50
C TYR A 107 -6.50 -24.36 -9.63
N LEU A 108 -7.80 -24.47 -9.39
CA LEU A 108 -8.77 -24.86 -10.43
C LEU A 108 -9.14 -23.70 -11.35
N GLU A 109 -9.13 -22.48 -10.80
CA GLU A 109 -9.57 -21.28 -11.50
C GLU A 109 -8.43 -20.54 -12.20
N PHE A 110 -7.21 -20.57 -11.63
CA PHE A 110 -6.07 -19.77 -12.10
C PHE A 110 -4.86 -20.66 -12.37
N GLU A 111 -4.45 -20.75 -13.63
CA GLU A 111 -3.29 -21.56 -14.05
C GLU A 111 -1.97 -21.04 -13.48
N ASN A 112 -1.88 -19.71 -13.29
CA ASN A 112 -0.70 -19.05 -12.75
C ASN A 112 -0.63 -19.06 -11.21
N THR A 113 -1.50 -19.81 -10.52
CA THR A 113 -1.45 -19.93 -9.06
C THR A 113 -0.16 -20.59 -8.63
N ARG A 114 0.70 -19.85 -7.92
CA ARG A 114 1.95 -20.38 -7.37
C ARG A 114 1.74 -20.98 -5.98
N ASN A 115 1.27 -20.16 -5.04
CA ASN A 115 1.03 -20.60 -3.66
C ASN A 115 -0.27 -20.01 -3.13
N VAL A 116 -0.84 -20.66 -2.11
CA VAL A 116 -2.00 -20.16 -1.39
C VAL A 116 -1.73 -20.13 0.11
N TYR A 117 -2.18 -19.07 0.78
CA TYR A 117 -1.87 -18.78 2.17
C TYR A 117 -3.12 -18.50 2.99
N PHE A 118 -3.31 -19.27 4.06
CA PHE A 118 -4.28 -18.92 5.09
C PHE A 118 -3.58 -18.14 6.20
N VAL A 119 -3.91 -16.87 6.37
CA VAL A 119 -3.28 -15.97 7.33
C VAL A 119 -4.20 -15.70 8.51
N THR A 120 -3.65 -15.78 9.72
CA THR A 120 -4.44 -15.56 10.93
C THR A 120 -3.65 -14.84 12.03
N ASN A 121 -4.40 -14.14 12.90
CA ASN A 121 -3.88 -13.50 14.10
C ASN A 121 -3.68 -14.46 15.29
N ASN A 122 -4.19 -15.68 15.19
CA ASN A 122 -4.17 -16.65 16.30
C ASN A 122 -3.46 -17.94 15.89
N CYS A 123 -3.12 -18.75 16.88
CA CYS A 123 -2.36 -19.98 16.65
C CYS A 123 -3.15 -21.03 15.87
N ILE A 124 -2.43 -21.76 15.04
CA ILE A 124 -2.89 -23.04 14.51
C ILE A 124 -2.81 -24.07 15.64
N SER A 125 -3.91 -24.78 15.87
CA SER A 125 -4.00 -25.74 17.00
C SER A 125 -2.90 -26.81 16.95
N SER A 126 -2.23 -27.03 18.06
CA SER A 126 -1.22 -28.10 18.22
C SER A 126 -1.78 -29.48 17.90
N SER A 127 -3.11 -29.66 18.02
CA SER A 127 -3.78 -30.94 17.67
C SER A 127 -3.71 -31.28 16.17
N LEU A 128 -3.26 -30.37 15.33
CA LEU A 128 -3.05 -30.60 13.89
C LEU A 128 -1.68 -31.20 13.58
N PHE A 129 -0.76 -31.18 14.53
CA PHE A 129 0.62 -31.60 14.34
C PHE A 129 0.93 -32.86 15.12
N ASP A 130 1.98 -33.56 14.72
CA ASP A 130 2.57 -34.60 15.55
C ASP A 130 3.41 -33.96 16.68
N SER A 131 3.56 -34.61 17.81
CA SER A 131 4.14 -34.08 19.04
C SER A 131 5.58 -33.54 18.93
N GLN A 132 6.26 -33.81 17.82
CA GLN A 132 7.65 -33.38 17.59
C GLN A 132 7.76 -32.16 16.67
N VAL A 133 6.64 -31.62 16.16
CA VAL A 133 6.65 -30.51 15.23
C VAL A 133 6.57 -29.18 16.00
N ASN A 134 7.46 -28.25 15.70
CA ASN A 134 7.37 -26.89 16.22
C ASN A 134 6.17 -26.18 15.56
N SER A 135 5.08 -26.05 16.31
CA SER A 135 3.84 -25.40 15.86
C SER A 135 3.88 -23.88 16.02
N HIS A 136 5.01 -23.31 16.45
CA HIS A 136 5.15 -21.86 16.70
C HIS A 136 5.83 -21.11 15.56
N ASP A 137 6.22 -21.80 14.48
CA ASP A 137 6.76 -21.13 13.29
C ASP A 137 5.70 -20.20 12.68
N GLU A 138 6.10 -19.03 12.25
CA GLU A 138 5.18 -18.06 11.65
C GLU A 138 4.54 -18.60 10.37
N VAL A 139 5.29 -19.34 9.55
CA VAL A 139 4.81 -19.96 8.30
C VAL A 139 4.92 -21.46 8.41
N LEU A 140 3.79 -22.14 8.30
CA LEU A 140 3.66 -23.59 8.41
C LEU A 140 3.17 -24.15 7.07
N ALA A 141 4.00 -24.93 6.40
CA ALA A 141 3.55 -25.68 5.21
C ALA A 141 2.49 -26.72 5.62
N PHE A 142 1.47 -26.92 4.78
CA PHE A 142 0.42 -27.93 5.00
C PHE A 142 1.00 -29.35 5.23
N SER A 143 2.10 -29.66 4.56
CA SER A 143 2.82 -30.95 4.71
C SER A 143 3.38 -31.19 6.12
N ARG A 144 3.47 -30.18 6.98
CA ARG A 144 3.89 -30.30 8.38
C ARG A 144 2.78 -30.76 9.32
N LEU A 145 1.52 -30.72 8.87
CA LEU A 145 0.42 -31.29 9.61
C LEU A 145 0.59 -32.82 9.74
N SER A 146 0.05 -33.41 10.80
CA SER A 146 0.05 -34.88 10.93
C SER A 146 -0.65 -35.54 9.73
N PHE A 147 -0.17 -36.70 9.29
CA PHE A 147 -0.74 -37.40 8.14
C PHE A 147 -2.25 -37.55 8.24
N LYS A 148 -2.74 -37.93 9.43
CA LYS A 148 -4.17 -38.10 9.71
C LYS A 148 -4.95 -36.80 9.48
N LYS A 149 -4.35 -35.63 9.83
CA LYS A 149 -5.00 -34.35 9.68
C LYS A 149 -4.94 -33.82 8.24
N GLN A 150 -3.85 -34.09 7.53
CA GLN A 150 -3.79 -33.83 6.10
C GLN A 150 -4.91 -34.58 5.37
N GLU A 151 -5.06 -35.90 5.59
CA GLU A 151 -6.11 -36.70 4.96
C GLU A 151 -7.52 -36.23 5.36
N GLU A 152 -7.74 -35.89 6.64
CA GLU A 152 -9.02 -35.33 7.10
C GLU A 152 -9.40 -34.05 6.32
N ILE A 153 -8.45 -33.14 6.17
CA ILE A 153 -8.66 -31.86 5.49
C ILE A 153 -8.84 -32.07 3.98
N LYS A 154 -7.97 -32.86 3.32
CA LYS A 154 -8.07 -33.22 1.91
C LYS A 154 -9.45 -33.77 1.56
N ASN A 155 -9.89 -34.80 2.27
CA ASN A 155 -11.19 -35.42 2.05
C ASN A 155 -12.35 -34.45 2.18
N LYS A 156 -12.28 -33.46 3.09
CA LYS A 156 -13.30 -32.43 3.25
C LYS A 156 -13.31 -31.47 2.08
N ILE A 157 -12.14 -31.03 1.58
CA ILE A 157 -12.01 -30.11 0.47
C ILE A 157 -12.43 -30.77 -0.85
N GLU A 158 -11.97 -32.00 -1.11
CA GLU A 158 -12.34 -32.75 -2.32
C GLU A 158 -13.85 -33.01 -2.40
N LYS A 159 -14.46 -33.38 -1.28
CA LYS A 159 -15.92 -33.50 -1.19
C LYS A 159 -16.63 -32.16 -1.37
N GLU A 160 -16.01 -31.06 -0.95
CA GLU A 160 -16.57 -29.72 -1.10
C GLU A 160 -16.54 -29.24 -2.55
N LEU A 161 -15.43 -29.49 -3.25
CA LEU A 161 -15.18 -29.05 -4.62
C LEU A 161 -15.67 -30.06 -5.66
N ASP A 162 -16.15 -31.23 -5.20
CA ASP A 162 -16.61 -32.35 -6.04
C ASP A 162 -15.57 -32.76 -7.10
N THR A 163 -14.29 -32.76 -6.71
CA THR A 163 -13.18 -33.10 -7.59
C THR A 163 -12.00 -33.69 -6.81
N ASN A 164 -11.23 -34.54 -7.47
CA ASN A 164 -9.94 -34.99 -6.93
C ASN A 164 -8.91 -33.89 -7.11
N ILE A 165 -8.18 -33.60 -6.04
CA ILE A 165 -7.20 -32.52 -5.98
C ILE A 165 -5.79 -33.09 -6.08
N ASP A 166 -4.95 -32.51 -6.91
CA ASP A 166 -3.55 -32.88 -7.02
C ASP A 166 -2.83 -32.63 -5.68
N ASN A 167 -2.07 -33.62 -5.21
CA ASN A 167 -1.28 -33.49 -3.99
C ASN A 167 -0.24 -32.39 -4.05
N GLU A 168 0.21 -32.00 -5.24
CA GLU A 168 1.12 -30.89 -5.45
C GLU A 168 0.52 -29.56 -4.98
N TRP A 169 -0.78 -29.34 -5.17
CA TRP A 169 -1.44 -28.12 -4.72
C TRP A 169 -1.46 -28.01 -3.18
N TYR A 170 -1.66 -29.13 -2.48
CA TYR A 170 -1.54 -29.13 -1.03
C TYR A 170 -0.12 -28.86 -0.54
N SER A 171 0.91 -29.22 -1.32
CA SER A 171 2.31 -28.90 -0.96
C SER A 171 2.60 -27.40 -1.03
N ARG A 172 1.78 -26.63 -1.76
CA ARG A 172 1.86 -25.19 -1.93
C ARG A 172 0.82 -24.42 -1.09
N LEU A 173 0.16 -25.08 -0.15
CA LEU A 173 -0.72 -24.48 0.85
C LEU A 173 0.06 -24.20 2.13
N TYR A 174 -0.03 -22.97 2.60
CA TYR A 174 0.64 -22.50 3.82
C TYR A 174 -0.36 -21.95 4.83
N LEU A 175 -0.10 -22.20 6.10
CA LEU A 175 -0.81 -21.62 7.24
C LEU A 175 0.13 -20.60 7.90
N VAL A 176 -0.27 -19.36 7.96
CA VAL A 176 0.55 -18.25 8.48
C VAL A 176 -0.04 -17.73 9.79
N GLN A 177 0.74 -17.90 10.86
CA GLN A 177 0.40 -17.41 12.20
C GLN A 177 1.08 -16.05 12.39
N ASN A 178 0.34 -14.97 12.26
CA ASN A 178 0.95 -13.66 12.36
C ASN A 178 0.98 -13.16 13.80
N GLN A 179 2.13 -12.60 14.21
CA GLN A 179 2.34 -11.99 15.53
C GLN A 179 1.66 -10.62 15.71
N LEU A 180 0.94 -10.14 14.69
CA LEU A 180 0.18 -8.90 14.79
C LEU A 180 -1.00 -9.07 15.75
N HIS A 181 -0.86 -8.60 16.98
CA HIS A 181 -1.97 -8.55 17.92
C HIS A 181 -2.98 -7.50 17.48
N LEU A 182 -4.28 -7.83 17.56
CA LEU A 182 -5.35 -6.94 17.09
C LEU A 182 -5.33 -5.55 17.76
N LYS A 183 -4.92 -5.47 19.03
CA LYS A 183 -4.91 -4.23 19.80
C LYS A 183 -3.68 -3.36 19.54
N ASP A 184 -2.51 -3.98 19.34
CA ASP A 184 -1.23 -3.28 19.29
C ASP A 184 -0.59 -3.34 17.90
N SER A 185 -1.36 -3.75 16.89
CA SER A 185 -0.86 -3.95 15.52
C SER A 185 -0.30 -2.68 14.89
N THR A 186 -0.89 -1.52 15.20
CA THR A 186 -0.42 -0.22 14.71
C THR A 186 0.97 0.12 15.28
N ASP A 187 1.16 -0.02 16.60
CA ASP A 187 2.44 0.31 17.24
C ASP A 187 3.55 -0.64 16.79
N TYR A 188 3.23 -1.92 16.64
CA TYR A 188 4.15 -2.91 16.06
C TYR A 188 4.57 -2.51 14.64
N LEU A 189 3.63 -2.11 13.78
CA LEU A 189 3.92 -1.69 12.42
C LEU A 189 4.70 -0.38 12.34
N VAL A 190 4.40 0.59 13.19
CA VAL A 190 5.20 1.82 13.29
C VAL A 190 6.65 1.50 13.64
N GLY A 191 6.90 0.53 14.54
CA GLY A 191 8.24 0.03 14.83
C GLY A 191 8.91 -0.62 13.61
N LYS A 192 8.20 -1.46 12.85
CA LYS A 192 8.70 -2.06 11.59
C LYS A 192 9.00 -1.01 10.53
N ILE A 193 8.12 -0.03 10.38
CA ILE A 193 8.31 1.10 9.47
C ILE A 193 9.55 1.90 9.85
N THR A 194 9.78 2.14 11.14
CA THR A 194 10.99 2.83 11.61
C THR A 194 12.26 2.12 11.14
N THR A 195 12.30 0.79 11.30
CA THR A 195 13.42 -0.03 10.82
C THR A 195 13.56 0.00 9.31
N PHE A 196 12.45 -0.14 8.58
CA PHE A 196 12.39 -0.07 7.12
C PHE A 196 12.93 1.27 6.59
N LEU A 197 12.44 2.39 7.14
CA LEU A 197 12.87 3.73 6.73
C LEU A 197 14.37 3.96 7.00
N ALA A 198 14.88 3.48 8.14
CA ALA A 198 16.30 3.58 8.47
C ALA A 198 17.17 2.79 7.48
N ASN A 199 16.75 1.57 7.10
CA ASN A 199 17.51 0.71 6.21
C ASN A 199 17.49 1.18 4.75
N HIS A 200 16.35 1.65 4.26
CA HIS A 200 16.18 1.99 2.83
C HIS A 200 16.45 3.46 2.50
N LEU A 201 16.27 4.36 3.45
CA LEU A 201 16.41 5.79 3.19
C LEU A 201 17.62 6.43 3.88
N GLY A 202 18.27 5.73 4.81
CA GLY A 202 19.42 6.23 5.55
C GLY A 202 19.14 7.48 6.41
N THR A 203 17.87 7.86 6.57
CA THR A 203 17.47 9.08 7.26
C THR A 203 16.27 8.83 8.16
N SER A 204 16.25 9.52 9.30
CA SER A 204 15.10 9.62 10.22
C SER A 204 14.12 10.74 9.82
N GLU A 205 14.19 11.23 8.60
CA GLU A 205 13.42 12.39 8.14
C GLU A 205 11.94 12.13 8.00
N ILE A 206 11.52 10.91 7.67
CA ILE A 206 10.11 10.56 7.55
C ILE A 206 9.57 10.12 8.90
N ASN A 207 8.52 10.76 9.39
CA ASN A 207 7.81 10.31 10.58
C ASN A 207 7.13 8.95 10.32
N PRO A 208 7.49 7.86 11.05
CA PRO A 208 6.95 6.53 10.80
C PRO A 208 5.44 6.43 10.95
N LYS A 209 4.85 7.22 11.87
CA LYS A 209 3.38 7.27 12.05
C LYS A 209 2.70 7.92 10.84
N SER A 210 3.25 9.02 10.32
CA SER A 210 2.72 9.66 9.11
C SER A 210 2.83 8.74 7.88
N PHE A 211 3.92 7.96 7.79
CA PHE A 211 4.06 6.93 6.76
C PHE A 211 2.97 5.86 6.89
N TYR A 212 2.78 5.32 8.11
CA TYR A 212 1.72 4.35 8.39
C TYR A 212 0.35 4.89 7.97
N ASP A 213 0.01 6.11 8.38
CA ASP A 213 -1.30 6.71 8.09
C ASP A 213 -1.52 6.89 6.58
N ALA A 214 -0.51 7.35 5.85
CA ALA A 214 -0.58 7.56 4.41
C ALA A 214 -0.79 6.25 3.64
N ILE A 215 0.03 5.23 3.90
CA ILE A 215 -0.08 3.94 3.21
C ILE A 215 -1.36 3.20 3.61
N SER A 216 -1.76 3.27 4.90
CA SER A 216 -3.03 2.68 5.36
C SER A 216 -4.24 3.33 4.68
N ALA A 217 -4.21 4.63 4.42
CA ALA A 217 -5.25 5.33 3.67
C ALA A 217 -5.31 4.84 2.21
N GLU A 218 -4.17 4.65 1.56
CA GLU A 218 -4.09 4.10 0.20
C GLU A 218 -4.61 2.65 0.11
N ILE A 219 -4.26 1.80 1.08
CA ILE A 219 -4.79 0.42 1.16
C ILE A 219 -6.31 0.45 1.37
N THR A 220 -6.80 1.31 2.27
CA THR A 220 -8.25 1.47 2.52
C THR A 220 -8.99 1.87 1.26
N LYS A 221 -8.51 2.86 0.53
CA LYS A 221 -9.10 3.32 -0.72
C LYS A 221 -9.25 2.19 -1.74
N ARG A 222 -8.27 1.29 -1.82
CA ARG A 222 -8.30 0.14 -2.74
C ARG A 222 -9.25 -0.96 -2.28
N ASN A 223 -9.29 -1.24 -0.99
CA ASN A 223 -10.24 -2.19 -0.43
C ASN A 223 -11.70 -1.73 -0.60
N ASP A 224 -11.96 -0.42 -0.50
CA ASP A 224 -13.30 0.15 -0.57
C ASP A 224 -13.86 0.24 -1.99
N TYR A 225 -13.01 0.14 -3.02
CA TYR A 225 -13.46 0.12 -4.40
C TYR A 225 -14.13 -1.22 -4.73
N LYS A 226 -15.39 -1.21 -5.17
CA LYS A 226 -16.20 -2.41 -5.38
C LYS A 226 -16.60 -2.66 -6.84
N GLU A 227 -16.18 -1.80 -7.76
CA GLU A 227 -16.47 -1.98 -9.17
C GLU A 227 -15.46 -2.93 -9.82
N PHE A 228 -15.89 -3.61 -10.87
CA PHE A 228 -15.03 -4.50 -11.64
C PHE A 228 -14.01 -3.69 -12.47
N CYS A 229 -12.75 -4.10 -12.43
CA CYS A 229 -11.70 -3.50 -13.23
C CYS A 229 -11.69 -4.16 -14.64
N GLN A 230 -11.90 -3.36 -15.67
CA GLN A 230 -12.00 -3.86 -17.05
C GLN A 230 -10.63 -4.09 -17.71
N ASN A 231 -9.57 -3.50 -17.19
CA ASN A 231 -8.22 -3.58 -17.75
C ASN A 231 -7.16 -3.35 -16.67
N LYS A 232 -5.90 -3.58 -17.05
CA LYS A 232 -4.74 -3.44 -16.17
C LYS A 232 -4.61 -2.02 -15.61
N GLU A 233 -4.90 -0.98 -16.40
CA GLU A 233 -4.82 0.41 -15.96
C GLU A 233 -5.81 0.70 -14.82
N THR A 234 -7.08 0.31 -14.98
CA THR A 234 -8.10 0.45 -13.93
C THR A 234 -7.79 -0.40 -12.70
N LEU A 235 -7.22 -1.59 -12.87
CA LEU A 235 -6.76 -2.43 -11.76
C LEU A 235 -5.65 -1.73 -10.95
N PHE A 236 -4.62 -1.20 -11.61
CA PHE A 236 -3.53 -0.48 -10.96
C PHE A 236 -3.99 0.81 -10.28
N PHE A 237 -4.99 1.47 -10.83
CA PHE A 237 -5.50 2.72 -10.26
C PHE A 237 -6.38 2.46 -9.01
N HIS A 238 -7.22 1.43 -9.07
CA HIS A 238 -8.27 1.22 -8.07
C HIS A 238 -7.99 0.10 -7.07
N LYS A 239 -7.25 -0.95 -7.45
CA LYS A 239 -7.15 -2.19 -6.67
C LYS A 239 -5.71 -2.59 -6.33
N ALA A 240 -4.71 -2.09 -7.04
CA ALA A 240 -3.36 -2.59 -6.90
C ALA A 240 -2.35 -1.53 -6.40
N ILE A 241 -1.27 -1.99 -5.79
CA ILE A 241 -0.06 -1.22 -5.52
C ILE A 241 1.11 -2.03 -6.09
N SER A 242 1.77 -1.50 -7.12
CA SER A 242 3.02 -2.05 -7.64
C SER A 242 4.23 -1.57 -6.84
N LYS A 243 5.36 -2.25 -6.99
CA LYS A 243 6.64 -1.78 -6.46
C LYS A 243 6.94 -0.34 -6.84
N LYS A 244 6.75 0.01 -8.12
CA LYS A 244 6.95 1.37 -8.62
C LYS A 244 6.05 2.39 -7.92
N GLN A 245 4.78 2.06 -7.70
CA GLN A 245 3.85 2.93 -6.98
C GLN A 245 4.24 3.08 -5.51
N PHE A 246 4.61 1.97 -4.84
CA PHE A 246 5.03 2.01 -3.44
C PHE A 246 6.28 2.87 -3.24
N ILE A 247 7.31 2.70 -4.09
CA ILE A 247 8.50 3.57 -4.09
C ILE A 247 8.10 5.03 -4.35
N GLY A 248 7.15 5.26 -5.25
CA GLY A 248 6.58 6.59 -5.50
C GLY A 248 5.98 7.23 -4.24
N TYR A 249 5.24 6.45 -3.42
CA TYR A 249 4.70 6.92 -2.14
C TYR A 249 5.81 7.23 -1.13
N VAL A 250 6.80 6.35 -1.01
CA VAL A 250 7.97 6.57 -0.13
C VAL A 250 8.70 7.86 -0.50
N ASN A 251 8.98 8.07 -1.79
CA ASN A 251 9.63 9.27 -2.29
C ASN A 251 8.79 10.53 -2.08
N SER A 252 7.46 10.42 -2.23
CA SER A 252 6.55 11.54 -1.98
C SER A 252 6.54 11.93 -0.50
N LEU A 253 6.55 10.95 0.40
CA LEU A 253 6.63 11.19 1.83
C LEU A 253 7.98 11.77 2.26
N ARG A 254 9.08 11.34 1.62
CA ARG A 254 10.40 11.94 1.83
C ARG A 254 10.41 13.41 1.42
N LYS A 255 9.84 13.73 0.27
CA LYS A 255 9.65 15.12 -0.16
C LYS A 255 8.80 15.92 0.83
N PHE A 256 7.82 15.28 1.48
CA PHE A 256 6.96 15.94 2.46
C PHE A 256 7.71 16.38 3.72
N THR A 257 8.56 15.56 4.26
CA THR A 257 9.32 15.92 5.47
C THR A 257 10.33 17.03 5.16
N SER A 258 10.95 16.94 3.98
CA SER A 258 11.73 18.03 3.40
C SER A 258 10.88 19.30 3.24
N PHE A 259 9.58 19.16 2.91
CA PHE A 259 8.67 20.31 2.75
C PHE A 259 8.51 21.11 4.04
N GLU A 260 8.28 20.46 5.17
CA GLU A 260 8.11 21.17 6.45
C GLU A 260 9.41 21.86 6.91
N SER A 261 10.56 21.21 6.72
CA SER A 261 11.87 21.79 7.00
C SER A 261 12.12 23.02 6.11
N LYS A 262 11.86 22.89 4.81
CA LYS A 262 11.95 24.01 3.85
C LYS A 262 10.99 25.15 4.18
N CYS A 263 9.76 24.87 4.61
CA CYS A 263 8.84 25.90 5.06
C CYS A 263 9.36 26.72 6.24
N GLN A 264 10.08 26.09 7.17
CA GLN A 264 10.74 26.82 8.28
C GLN A 264 11.88 27.70 7.76
N THR A 265 12.67 27.22 6.80
CA THR A 265 13.70 28.02 6.13
C THR A 265 13.10 29.24 5.43
N VAL A 266 11.98 29.03 4.67
CA VAL A 266 11.25 30.13 4.02
C VAL A 266 10.81 31.19 5.03
N VAL A 267 10.26 30.80 6.18
CA VAL A 267 9.87 31.75 7.23
C VAL A 267 11.06 32.58 7.68
N SER A 268 12.22 31.94 7.87
CA SER A 268 13.46 32.64 8.25
C SER A 268 13.96 33.60 7.16
N MET A 269 13.90 33.19 5.89
CA MET A 269 14.26 34.05 4.74
C MET A 269 13.37 35.30 4.66
N LEU A 270 12.08 35.16 4.95
CA LEU A 270 11.09 36.26 4.86
C LEU A 270 11.18 37.23 6.04
N MET A 271 11.86 36.91 7.14
CA MET A 271 12.01 37.83 8.27
C MET A 271 12.72 39.10 7.89
N ASN A 272 13.62 39.06 6.90
CA ASN A 272 14.34 40.21 6.37
C ASN A 272 13.72 40.61 5.01
N GLY A 273 12.93 41.68 4.99
CA GLY A 273 12.39 42.26 3.75
C GLY A 273 10.88 42.14 3.56
N ALA A 274 10.21 41.12 4.10
CA ALA A 274 8.77 41.00 4.00
C ALA A 274 8.04 41.58 5.22
N SER A 275 6.95 42.31 5.01
CA SER A 275 6.07 42.78 6.08
C SER A 275 5.37 41.57 6.77
N PHE A 276 4.90 41.76 7.99
CA PHE A 276 4.19 40.72 8.76
C PHE A 276 2.97 40.16 8.01
N GLN A 277 2.25 41.03 7.27
CA GLN A 277 1.11 40.56 6.48
C GLN A 277 1.54 39.69 5.28
N GLN A 278 2.63 40.02 4.62
CA GLN A 278 3.22 39.22 3.54
C GLN A 278 3.70 37.88 4.04
N GLN A 279 4.45 37.85 5.14
CA GLN A 279 4.91 36.62 5.77
C GLN A 279 3.72 35.68 6.12
N ARG A 280 2.66 36.25 6.69
CA ARG A 280 1.45 35.47 7.04
C ARG A 280 0.74 34.91 5.80
N LYS A 281 0.65 35.69 4.71
CA LYS A 281 0.06 35.24 3.44
C LYS A 281 0.87 34.07 2.85
N ILE A 282 2.19 34.23 2.72
CA ILE A 282 3.07 33.19 2.17
C ILE A 282 3.02 31.93 3.04
N LYS A 283 3.11 32.06 4.37
CA LYS A 283 3.00 30.89 5.27
C LYS A 283 1.66 30.16 5.15
N LYS A 284 0.55 30.90 4.99
CA LYS A 284 -0.75 30.28 4.75
C LYS A 284 -0.76 29.54 3.42
N GLU A 285 -0.26 30.16 2.37
CA GLU A 285 -0.25 29.59 1.02
C GLU A 285 0.62 28.33 0.95
N LEU A 286 1.81 28.34 1.56
CA LEU A 286 2.66 27.17 1.70
C LEU A 286 1.93 26.00 2.37
N ASN A 287 1.30 26.27 3.51
CA ASN A 287 0.65 25.21 4.32
C ASN A 287 -0.69 24.71 3.74
N THR A 288 -1.24 25.37 2.73
CA THR A 288 -2.51 24.97 2.09
C THR A 288 -2.29 24.59 0.63
N ASN A 289 -2.24 25.57 -0.26
CA ASN A 289 -2.33 25.35 -1.70
C ASN A 289 -1.04 24.77 -2.30
N VAL A 290 0.14 25.29 -1.92
CA VAL A 290 1.44 24.75 -2.38
C VAL A 290 1.62 23.33 -1.86
N LYS A 291 1.32 23.09 -0.58
CA LYS A 291 1.33 21.76 0.03
C LYS A 291 0.43 20.80 -0.76
N ASN A 292 -0.83 21.17 -1.00
CA ASN A 292 -1.77 20.31 -1.72
C ASN A 292 -1.31 20.04 -3.16
N ALA A 293 -0.81 21.04 -3.89
CA ALA A 293 -0.31 20.88 -5.25
C ALA A 293 0.92 19.96 -5.30
N PHE A 294 1.81 20.05 -4.30
CA PHE A 294 3.01 19.21 -4.19
C PHE A 294 2.67 17.72 -3.99
N PHE A 295 1.54 17.43 -3.33
CA PHE A 295 1.07 16.08 -3.05
C PHE A 295 0.10 15.49 -4.09
N GLN A 296 -0.38 16.30 -5.03
CA GLN A 296 -1.12 15.80 -6.18
C GLN A 296 -0.14 15.17 -7.17
N TYR A 297 -0.03 13.84 -7.11
CA TYR A 297 0.93 13.05 -7.90
C TYR A 297 0.84 13.29 -9.41
N ASP A 298 -0.33 13.63 -9.93
CA ASP A 298 -0.61 13.80 -11.37
C ASP A 298 -0.70 15.26 -11.83
N ASN A 299 -0.30 16.23 -11.01
CA ASN A 299 -0.35 17.64 -11.39
C ASN A 299 0.83 18.02 -12.32
N LEU A 300 0.70 17.64 -13.59
CA LEU A 300 1.69 17.93 -14.64
C LEU A 300 2.00 19.42 -14.74
N GLU A 301 0.99 20.26 -14.54
CA GLU A 301 1.12 21.70 -14.67
C GLU A 301 1.90 22.31 -13.51
N PHE A 302 1.68 21.81 -12.29
CA PHE A 302 2.49 22.18 -11.14
C PHE A 302 3.97 21.82 -11.36
N ARG A 303 4.26 20.65 -11.95
CA ARG A 303 5.64 20.25 -12.27
C ARG A 303 6.28 21.15 -13.31
N LYS A 304 5.54 21.52 -14.37
CA LYS A 304 6.03 22.46 -15.39
C LYS A 304 6.35 23.81 -14.77
N LEU A 305 5.47 24.33 -13.90
CA LEU A 305 5.69 25.58 -13.21
C LEU A 305 6.91 25.51 -12.28
N SER A 306 7.03 24.44 -11.48
CA SER A 306 8.19 24.23 -10.60
C SER A 306 9.51 24.19 -11.36
N ASN A 307 9.57 23.40 -12.44
CA ASN A 307 10.77 23.35 -13.29
C ASN A 307 11.11 24.68 -13.92
N CYS A 308 10.10 25.45 -14.35
CA CYS A 308 10.32 26.80 -14.89
C CYS A 308 10.92 27.74 -13.83
N ILE A 309 10.39 27.71 -12.61
CA ILE A 309 10.90 28.52 -11.49
C ILE A 309 12.34 28.12 -11.15
N GLU A 310 12.67 26.82 -11.07
CA GLU A 310 14.03 26.36 -10.80
C GLU A 310 15.02 26.88 -11.86
N VAL A 311 14.67 26.75 -13.15
CA VAL A 311 15.51 27.26 -14.25
C VAL A 311 15.69 28.78 -14.17
N ILE A 312 14.67 29.54 -13.77
CA ILE A 312 14.76 30.96 -13.62
C ILE A 312 15.63 31.33 -12.41
N ASN A 313 15.41 30.68 -11.26
CA ASN A 313 16.22 30.88 -10.06
C ASN A 313 17.72 30.69 -10.33
N ASP A 314 18.07 29.65 -11.08
CA ASP A 314 19.48 29.33 -11.39
C ASP A 314 20.15 30.34 -12.36
N ASN A 315 19.36 31.07 -13.13
CA ASN A 315 19.88 31.94 -14.19
C ASN A 315 19.71 33.45 -13.92
N ILE A 316 18.96 33.83 -12.89
CA ILE A 316 18.70 35.24 -12.56
C ILE A 316 19.87 35.79 -11.74
N GLN A 317 20.38 36.99 -12.11
CA GLN A 317 21.40 37.69 -11.33
C GLN A 317 20.74 38.41 -10.15
N ASP A 318 21.34 38.31 -8.98
CA ASP A 318 20.83 38.88 -7.71
C ASP A 318 21.50 40.20 -7.29
N ASP A 319 22.42 40.71 -8.11
CA ASP A 319 23.30 41.84 -7.80
C ASP A 319 22.53 43.12 -7.34
N ASP A 320 21.24 43.26 -7.76
CA ASP A 320 20.38 44.40 -7.44
C ASP A 320 19.36 44.12 -6.33
N CYS A 321 19.39 42.94 -5.71
CA CYS A 321 18.42 42.53 -4.69
C CYS A 321 18.98 42.69 -3.29
N ASN A 322 18.34 43.51 -2.45
CA ASN A 322 18.77 43.73 -1.06
C ASN A 322 18.20 42.66 -0.08
N THR A 323 17.11 42.03 -0.46
CA THR A 323 16.40 41.07 0.39
C THR A 323 15.94 39.86 -0.43
N TYR A 324 15.68 38.73 0.25
CA TYR A 324 15.02 37.59 -0.38
C TYR A 324 13.65 37.94 -0.94
N TRP A 325 12.95 38.88 -0.33
CA TRP A 325 11.66 39.37 -0.82
C TRP A 325 11.79 40.08 -2.18
N ASP A 326 12.81 40.93 -2.36
CA ASP A 326 13.06 41.61 -3.63
C ASP A 326 13.43 40.60 -4.71
N PHE A 327 14.29 39.64 -4.39
CA PHE A 327 14.68 38.56 -5.30
C PHE A 327 13.47 37.69 -5.70
N GLY A 328 12.65 37.26 -4.75
CA GLY A 328 11.45 36.49 -5.06
C GLY A 328 10.47 37.20 -5.97
N ASN A 329 10.28 38.53 -5.80
CA ASN A 329 9.45 39.31 -6.70
C ASN A 329 10.07 39.46 -8.11
N LYS A 330 11.39 39.61 -8.23
CA LYS A 330 12.09 39.60 -9.51
C LYS A 330 11.92 38.30 -10.28
N VAL A 331 12.01 37.15 -9.57
CA VAL A 331 11.73 35.82 -10.14
C VAL A 331 10.27 35.72 -10.56
N LEU A 332 9.33 36.20 -9.74
CA LEU A 332 7.90 36.20 -10.07
C LEU A 332 7.60 36.93 -11.37
N ASP A 333 8.18 38.12 -11.54
CA ASP A 333 8.01 38.95 -12.76
C ASP A 333 8.55 38.20 -13.99
N GLU A 334 9.70 37.53 -13.89
CA GLU A 334 10.28 36.73 -14.96
C GLU A 334 9.43 35.50 -15.30
N VAL A 335 8.89 34.80 -14.27
CA VAL A 335 7.94 33.71 -14.46
C VAL A 335 6.70 34.17 -15.20
N LYS A 336 6.12 35.31 -14.81
CA LYS A 336 4.94 35.86 -15.47
C LYS A 336 5.21 36.29 -16.92
N SER A 337 6.42 36.73 -17.23
CA SER A 337 6.80 37.08 -18.60
C SER A 337 6.88 35.85 -19.50
N LYS A 338 7.38 34.74 -18.99
CA LYS A 338 7.51 33.48 -19.74
C LYS A 338 6.23 32.64 -19.75
N TYR A 339 5.40 32.76 -18.70
CA TYR A 339 4.13 32.08 -18.51
C TYR A 339 3.02 33.09 -18.18
N PRO A 340 2.47 33.78 -19.17
CA PRO A 340 1.51 34.89 -18.95
C PRO A 340 0.19 34.47 -18.33
N ASN A 341 -0.09 33.16 -18.21
CA ASN A 341 -1.25 32.65 -17.49
C ASN A 341 -0.90 31.29 -16.82
N PRO A 342 -0.20 31.31 -15.68
CA PRO A 342 0.21 30.06 -15.00
C PRO A 342 -1.01 29.39 -14.36
N LEU A 343 -1.89 28.80 -15.18
CA LEU A 343 -2.80 27.69 -14.86
C LEU A 343 -3.75 27.93 -13.67
N GLY A 344 -4.20 29.17 -13.45
CA GLY A 344 -5.10 29.51 -12.35
C GLY A 344 -4.41 29.69 -10.99
N TYR A 345 -3.09 29.62 -10.93
CA TYR A 345 -2.35 29.96 -9.72
C TYR A 345 -2.18 31.49 -9.61
N ASP A 346 -2.51 32.06 -8.45
CA ASP A 346 -2.32 33.48 -8.21
C ASP A 346 -0.85 33.82 -7.86
N ASP A 347 -0.54 35.10 -7.86
CA ASP A 347 0.81 35.61 -7.57
C ASP A 347 1.31 35.18 -6.19
N THR A 348 0.42 34.98 -5.21
CA THR A 348 0.78 34.58 -3.85
C THR A 348 1.22 33.11 -3.82
N PHE A 349 0.52 32.27 -4.57
CA PHE A 349 0.90 30.85 -4.75
C PHE A 349 2.26 30.73 -5.42
N ILE A 350 2.45 31.43 -6.55
CA ILE A 350 3.69 31.38 -7.31
C ILE A 350 4.85 31.90 -6.46
N LEU A 351 4.67 32.98 -5.73
CA LEU A 351 5.68 33.55 -4.84
C LEU A 351 6.01 32.61 -3.68
N ALA A 352 5.01 31.97 -3.10
CA ALA A 352 5.21 30.96 -2.06
C ALA A 352 6.02 29.75 -2.59
N LEU A 353 5.72 29.30 -3.82
CA LEU A 353 6.46 28.22 -4.48
C LEU A 353 7.91 28.64 -4.81
N ILE A 354 8.13 29.87 -5.25
CA ILE A 354 9.48 30.43 -5.49
C ILE A 354 10.30 30.33 -4.21
N PHE A 355 9.81 30.87 -3.10
CA PHE A 355 10.55 30.80 -1.82
C PHE A 355 10.79 29.39 -1.34
N TYR A 356 9.83 28.48 -1.59
CA TYR A 356 10.00 27.08 -1.27
C TYR A 356 11.11 26.41 -2.09
N LEU A 357 11.21 26.72 -3.37
CA LEU A 357 12.25 26.16 -4.25
C LEU A 357 13.63 26.79 -4.00
N MET A 358 13.70 28.01 -3.46
CA MET A 358 14.93 28.67 -3.02
C MET A 358 15.47 28.13 -1.66
N ALA A 359 14.60 27.57 -0.81
CA ALA A 359 14.94 27.01 0.49
C ALA A 359 15.49 25.59 0.39
#